data_a4df8e3e461cdcdf533414f0808e5ee9
#
_entry.id   a4df8e3e461cdcdf533414f0808e5ee9
#
_cell.length_a   1.000
_cell.length_b   1.000
_cell.length_c   1.000
_cell.angle_alpha   90.00
_cell.angle_beta   90.00
_cell.angle_gamma   90.00
#
_symmetry.space_group_name_H-M   'P 1'
#
loop_
_entity.id
_entity.type
_entity.pdbx_description
1 polymer ?
#
loop_
_entity_poly.entity_id
_entity_poly.type
_entity_poly.pdbx_seq_one_letter_code
_entity_poly.pdbx_strand_id
1 'polypeptide(L)'
;MLPSGMTLALGATLLFPVADQVPSLNVEPACRAAAKMGDSLSLDTTLRQCLADEKSAHDQLEKEWTQFAPALRQLCVATTETGGDPSYVEVLVCLQMGRDAVQIDRSPRGGQGN
;
A
#
# COMPACT_ATOMS: atom_id res chain seq x y z
N MET A 1 -41.23 -24.92 -32.30
CA MET A 1 -41.18 -23.76 -31.44
C MET A 1 -40.08 -23.92 -30.48
N LEU A 2 -38.96 -23.34 -30.81
CA LEU A 2 -37.78 -23.42 -29.95
C LEU A 2 -37.82 -22.29 -28.97
N PRO A 3 -37.72 -22.56 -27.66
CA PRO A 3 -37.44 -21.49 -26.73
C PRO A 3 -36.05 -20.97 -27.04
N SER A 4 -36.01 -19.75 -27.37
CA SER A 4 -34.75 -19.04 -27.49
C SER A 4 -34.03 -19.24 -26.17
N GLY A 5 -32.95 -19.97 -26.22
CA GLY A 5 -32.06 -20.06 -25.09
C GLY A 5 -31.60 -18.70 -24.70
N MET A 6 -32.08 -18.17 -23.63
CA MET A 6 -31.54 -17.01 -22.99
C MET A 6 -30.18 -17.42 -22.46
N THR A 7 -29.18 -17.19 -23.26
CA THR A 7 -27.83 -17.18 -22.75
C THR A 7 -27.73 -15.98 -21.84
N LEU A 8 -27.90 -16.22 -20.57
CA LEU A 8 -27.46 -15.29 -19.56
C LEU A 8 -25.94 -15.25 -19.67
N ALA A 9 -25.46 -14.29 -20.41
CA ALA A 9 -24.06 -13.91 -20.27
C ALA A 9 -23.94 -13.33 -18.87
N LEU A 10 -23.55 -14.16 -17.96
CA LEU A 10 -23.03 -13.71 -16.69
C LEU A 10 -21.76 -12.95 -17.03
N GLY A 11 -21.91 -11.64 -17.13
CA GLY A 11 -20.74 -10.79 -17.17
C GLY A 11 -19.94 -11.09 -15.93
N ALA A 12 -18.82 -11.75 -16.12
CA ALA A 12 -17.86 -11.87 -15.06
C ALA A 12 -17.48 -10.45 -14.66
N THR A 13 -18.03 -10.00 -13.58
CA THR A 13 -17.50 -8.82 -12.91
C THR A 13 -16.08 -9.21 -12.52
N LEU A 14 -15.15 -8.73 -13.31
CA LEU A 14 -13.75 -8.78 -12.93
C LEU A 14 -13.62 -7.90 -11.72
N LEU A 15 -13.94 -8.46 -10.59
CA LEU A 15 -13.46 -7.94 -9.33
C LEU A 15 -11.96 -8.19 -9.38
N PHE A 16 -11.24 -7.19 -9.85
CA PHE A 16 -9.82 -7.18 -9.64
C PHE A 16 -9.61 -7.11 -8.15
N PRO A 17 -9.19 -8.19 -7.51
CA PRO A 17 -8.77 -8.06 -6.14
C PRO A 17 -7.47 -7.27 -6.18
N VAL A 18 -7.57 -5.95 -6.05
CA VAL A 18 -6.44 -5.11 -5.69
C VAL A 18 -5.75 -5.71 -4.47
N ALA A 19 -6.45 -6.67 -3.84
CA ALA A 19 -6.07 -7.27 -2.59
C ALA A 19 -4.94 -8.29 -2.68
N ASP A 20 -4.71 -8.92 -3.83
CA ASP A 20 -3.79 -10.07 -3.88
C ASP A 20 -2.37 -9.71 -4.28
N GLN A 21 -2.17 -8.54 -4.83
CA GLN A 21 -0.85 -8.12 -5.29
C GLN A 21 -0.56 -6.69 -4.85
N VAL A 22 0.70 -6.43 -4.60
CA VAL A 22 1.16 -5.07 -4.34
C VAL A 22 0.90 -4.22 -5.59
N PRO A 23 0.18 -3.11 -5.47
CA PRO A 23 -0.08 -2.26 -6.62
C PRO A 23 1.19 -1.61 -7.15
N SER A 24 1.18 -1.27 -8.42
CA SER A 24 2.28 -0.51 -9.02
C SER A 24 2.07 0.98 -8.73
N LEU A 25 2.98 1.57 -7.99
CA LEU A 25 2.95 2.99 -7.65
C LEU A 25 4.09 3.71 -8.34
N ASN A 26 3.80 4.91 -8.86
CA ASN A 26 4.86 5.77 -9.37
C ASN A 26 5.42 6.60 -8.23
N VAL A 27 6.56 6.20 -7.72
CA VAL A 27 7.19 6.81 -6.54
C VAL A 27 8.15 7.95 -6.88
N GLU A 28 8.41 8.18 -8.15
CA GLU A 28 9.32 9.25 -8.56
C GLU A 28 8.92 10.63 -8.06
N PRO A 29 7.64 11.05 -8.19
CA PRO A 29 7.25 12.37 -7.71
C PRO A 29 7.52 12.56 -6.21
N ALA A 30 7.23 11.54 -5.39
CA ALA A 30 7.50 11.60 -3.95
C ALA A 30 8.99 11.78 -3.67
N CYS A 31 9.83 11.01 -4.36
CA CYS A 31 11.28 11.10 -4.17
C CYS A 31 11.86 12.41 -4.71
N ARG A 32 11.34 12.94 -5.80
CA ARG A 32 11.75 14.25 -6.31
C ARG A 32 11.36 15.37 -5.36
N ALA A 33 10.15 15.29 -4.79
CA ALA A 33 9.70 16.28 -3.80
C ALA A 33 10.58 16.23 -2.55
N ALA A 34 10.89 15.04 -2.05
CA ALA A 34 11.79 14.86 -0.91
C ALA A 34 13.18 15.41 -1.18
N ALA A 35 13.71 15.17 -2.38
CA ALA A 35 15.03 15.67 -2.77
C ALA A 35 15.08 17.19 -2.83
N LYS A 36 13.98 17.84 -3.26
CA LYS A 36 13.91 19.30 -3.31
C LYS A 36 13.89 19.96 -1.95
N MET A 37 13.47 19.24 -0.93
CA MET A 37 13.45 19.76 0.45
C MET A 37 14.80 19.62 1.13
N GLY A 38 15.73 18.90 0.53
CA GLY A 38 17.06 18.69 1.07
C GLY A 38 18.05 19.74 0.60
N ASP A 39 19.29 19.58 1.03
CA ASP A 39 20.41 20.41 0.61
C ASP A 39 20.69 20.18 -0.88
N SER A 40 20.84 21.27 -1.62
CA SER A 40 21.08 21.22 -3.07
C SER A 40 22.32 20.42 -3.48
N LEU A 41 23.32 20.34 -2.60
CA LEU A 41 24.55 19.58 -2.86
C LEU A 41 24.33 18.07 -2.80
N SER A 42 23.27 17.63 -2.13
CA SER A 42 22.96 16.22 -1.98
C SER A 42 21.72 15.79 -2.75
N LEU A 43 21.21 16.64 -3.64
CA LEU A 43 19.96 16.40 -4.36
C LEU A 43 19.96 15.02 -5.06
N ASP A 44 21.01 14.74 -5.81
CA ASP A 44 21.15 13.51 -6.57
C ASP A 44 21.28 12.28 -5.65
N THR A 45 22.04 12.41 -4.57
CA THR A 45 22.20 11.36 -3.57
C THR A 45 20.87 11.10 -2.85
N THR A 46 20.16 12.16 -2.47
CA THR A 46 18.86 12.06 -1.81
C THR A 46 17.85 11.38 -2.71
N LEU A 47 17.81 11.72 -3.99
CA LEU A 47 16.91 11.10 -4.95
C LEU A 47 17.19 9.60 -5.07
N ARG A 48 18.46 9.23 -5.24
CA ARG A 48 18.84 7.81 -5.35
C ARG A 48 18.53 7.02 -4.08
N GLN A 49 18.80 7.62 -2.93
CA GLN A 49 18.50 6.98 -1.65
C GLN A 49 17.00 6.77 -1.48
N CYS A 50 16.20 7.78 -1.82
CA CYS A 50 14.75 7.68 -1.76
C CYS A 50 14.23 6.55 -2.66
N LEU A 51 14.70 6.49 -3.90
CA LEU A 51 14.30 5.44 -4.84
C LEU A 51 14.72 4.05 -4.35
N ALA A 52 15.89 3.93 -3.73
CA ALA A 52 16.35 2.68 -3.14
C ALA A 52 15.46 2.27 -1.95
N ASP A 53 15.07 3.22 -1.12
CA ASP A 53 14.18 2.98 0.02
C ASP A 53 12.79 2.53 -0.45
N GLU A 54 12.28 3.16 -1.51
CA GLU A 54 11.00 2.78 -2.12
C GLU A 54 11.05 1.36 -2.67
N LYS A 55 12.14 1.00 -3.34
CA LYS A 55 12.33 -0.35 -3.85
C LYS A 55 12.39 -1.36 -2.72
N SER A 56 13.11 -1.04 -1.66
CA SER A 56 13.20 -1.91 -0.49
C SER A 56 11.83 -2.12 0.17
N ALA A 57 11.06 -1.04 0.31
CA ALA A 57 9.70 -1.12 0.85
C ALA A 57 8.79 -1.96 -0.04
N HIS A 58 8.87 -1.78 -1.36
CA HIS A 58 8.12 -2.59 -2.31
C HIS A 58 8.46 -4.08 -2.18
N ASP A 59 9.74 -4.41 -2.11
CA ASP A 59 10.19 -5.79 -1.96
C ASP A 59 9.67 -6.41 -0.66
N GLN A 60 9.68 -5.64 0.42
CA GLN A 60 9.14 -6.10 1.69
C GLN A 60 7.63 -6.29 1.64
N LEU A 61 6.92 -5.37 0.99
CA LEU A 61 5.47 -5.50 0.78
C LEU A 61 5.13 -6.77 0.00
N GLU A 62 5.90 -7.10 -1.03
CA GLU A 62 5.66 -8.33 -1.79
C GLU A 62 5.75 -9.57 -0.92
N LYS A 63 6.66 -9.59 0.03
CA LYS A 63 6.83 -10.74 0.94
C LYS A 63 5.72 -10.86 1.96
N GLU A 64 5.12 -9.75 2.38
CA GLU A 64 4.19 -9.72 3.51
C GLU A 64 2.75 -9.39 3.11
N TRP A 65 2.51 -9.07 1.84
CA TRP A 65 1.24 -8.49 1.39
C TRP A 65 0.01 -9.27 1.84
N THR A 66 0.02 -10.56 1.64
CA THR A 66 -1.13 -11.40 1.97
C THR A 66 -1.31 -11.62 3.47
N GLN A 67 -0.31 -11.26 4.27
CA GLN A 67 -0.41 -11.34 5.74
C GLN A 67 -1.22 -10.20 6.34
N PHE A 68 -1.39 -9.10 5.60
CA PHE A 68 -2.20 -7.98 6.05
C PHE A 68 -3.65 -8.17 5.66
N ALA A 69 -4.58 -7.70 6.51
CA ALA A 69 -6.00 -7.79 6.24
C ALA A 69 -6.37 -7.00 4.97
N PRO A 70 -7.25 -7.54 4.10
CA PRO A 70 -7.60 -6.86 2.85
C PRO A 70 -8.12 -5.45 3.03
N ALA A 71 -8.95 -5.20 4.04
CA ALA A 71 -9.48 -3.87 4.31
C ALA A 71 -8.37 -2.88 4.67
N LEU A 72 -7.37 -3.34 5.42
CA LEU A 72 -6.23 -2.51 5.79
C LEU A 72 -5.37 -2.20 4.56
N ARG A 73 -5.16 -3.18 3.69
CA ARG A 73 -4.43 -2.96 2.43
C ARG A 73 -5.10 -1.90 1.58
N GLN A 74 -6.41 -2.00 1.41
CA GLN A 74 -7.18 -1.01 0.64
C GLN A 74 -7.07 0.38 1.25
N LEU A 75 -7.19 0.48 2.56
CA LEU A 75 -7.08 1.76 3.26
C LEU A 75 -5.71 2.39 3.06
N CYS A 76 -4.65 1.62 3.25
CA CYS A 76 -3.29 2.14 3.16
C CYS A 76 -2.92 2.55 1.73
N VAL A 77 -3.34 1.78 0.73
CA VAL A 77 -3.14 2.14 -0.68
C VAL A 77 -3.92 3.41 -1.03
N ALA A 78 -5.19 3.48 -0.65
CA ALA A 78 -6.00 4.67 -0.91
C ALA A 78 -5.42 5.90 -0.24
N THR A 79 -4.90 5.76 0.96
CA THR A 79 -4.29 6.87 1.71
C THR A 79 -3.08 7.45 0.98
N THR A 80 -2.19 6.60 0.49
CA THR A 80 -1.00 7.08 -0.23
C THR A 80 -1.38 7.68 -1.59
N GLU A 81 -2.36 7.12 -2.27
CA GLU A 81 -2.80 7.63 -3.57
C GLU A 81 -3.49 8.98 -3.45
N THR A 82 -4.30 9.19 -2.43
CA THR A 82 -5.00 10.47 -2.22
C THR A 82 -4.09 11.56 -1.71
N GLY A 83 -2.93 11.21 -1.18
CA GLY A 83 -1.95 12.19 -0.72
C GLY A 83 -1.22 12.94 -1.83
N GLY A 84 -1.36 12.51 -3.09
CA GLY A 84 -0.78 13.17 -4.26
C GLY A 84 0.50 12.52 -4.77
N ASP A 85 1.39 12.13 -3.88
CA ASP A 85 2.67 11.51 -4.25
C ASP A 85 2.76 10.12 -3.63
N PRO A 86 2.32 9.07 -4.34
CA PRO A 86 2.25 7.73 -3.76
C PRO A 86 3.64 7.19 -3.39
N SER A 87 3.68 6.41 -2.31
CA SER A 87 4.94 5.89 -1.77
C SER A 87 4.73 4.51 -1.17
N TYR A 88 5.59 3.56 -1.53
CA TYR A 88 5.60 2.23 -0.91
C TYR A 88 6.01 2.27 0.56
N VAL A 89 6.90 3.20 0.91
CA VAL A 89 7.28 3.39 2.32
C VAL A 89 6.06 3.78 3.14
N GLU A 90 5.23 4.68 2.63
CA GLU A 90 3.99 5.08 3.31
C GLU A 90 3.02 3.90 3.47
N VAL A 91 2.84 3.13 2.41
CA VAL A 91 1.97 1.95 2.46
C VAL A 91 2.47 0.96 3.51
N LEU A 92 3.76 0.67 3.50
CA LEU A 92 4.36 -0.27 4.45
C LEU A 92 4.19 0.20 5.89
N VAL A 93 4.49 1.46 6.16
CA VAL A 93 4.34 2.04 7.50
C VAL A 93 2.87 2.01 7.93
N CYS A 94 1.96 2.39 7.05
CA CYS A 94 0.52 2.35 7.31
C CYS A 94 0.07 0.94 7.70
N LEU A 95 0.50 -0.08 6.95
CA LEU A 95 0.15 -1.48 7.21
C LEU A 95 0.72 -1.98 8.53
N GLN A 96 1.97 -1.64 8.81
CA GLN A 96 2.61 -2.05 10.06
C GLN A 96 1.93 -1.41 11.27
N MET A 97 1.62 -0.13 11.18
CA MET A 97 0.92 0.58 12.24
C MET A 97 -0.49 0.03 12.45
N GLY A 98 -1.20 -0.26 11.38
CA GLY A 98 -2.54 -0.83 11.47
C GLY A 98 -2.53 -2.22 12.08
N ARG A 99 -1.58 -3.06 11.70
CA ARG A 99 -1.40 -4.39 12.28
C ARG A 99 -1.08 -4.31 13.76
N ASP A 100 -0.18 -3.43 14.15
CA ASP A 100 0.23 -3.25 15.53
C ASP A 100 -0.92 -2.74 16.39
N ALA A 101 -1.74 -1.84 15.86
CA ALA A 101 -2.92 -1.34 16.57
C ALA A 101 -3.91 -2.46 16.86
N VAL A 102 -4.16 -3.36 15.91
CA VAL A 102 -5.03 -4.52 16.10
C VAL A 102 -4.47 -5.45 17.16
N GLN A 103 -3.16 -5.69 17.17
CA GLN A 103 -2.52 -6.53 18.17
C GLN A 103 -2.63 -5.94 19.58
N ILE A 104 -2.49 -4.63 19.70
CA ILE A 104 -2.67 -3.94 20.98
C ILE A 104 -4.09 -4.12 21.49
N ASP A 105 -5.09 -3.98 20.63
CA ASP A 105 -6.50 -4.19 21.00
C ASP A 105 -6.78 -5.61 21.44
N ARG A 106 -6.09 -6.59 20.91
CA ARG A 106 -6.29 -7.99 21.27
C ARG A 106 -5.49 -8.44 22.48
N SER A 107 -4.49 -7.67 22.87
CA SER A 107 -3.67 -8.01 24.01
C SER A 107 -4.43 -7.80 25.31
N PRO A 108 -4.34 -8.75 26.27
CA PRO A 108 -4.85 -8.48 27.62
C PRO A 108 -4.08 -7.29 28.17
N ARG A 109 -4.82 -6.32 28.64
CA ARG A 109 -4.24 -5.07 29.07
C ARG A 109 -3.66 -5.08 30.45
N GLY A 110 -2.99 -6.11 30.81
CA GLY A 110 -2.32 -6.01 32.09
C GLY A 110 -1.38 -4.81 32.11
N GLY A 111 -1.59 -3.83 32.90
CA GLY A 111 -0.61 -2.80 33.14
C GLY A 111 -0.76 -1.52 32.36
N GLN A 112 -1.83 -1.35 31.67
CA GLN A 112 -2.07 -0.12 30.95
C GLN A 112 -2.88 0.88 31.74
N GLY A 113 -3.05 0.62 33.00
CA GLY A 113 -3.81 1.50 33.81
C GLY A 113 -2.99 2.70 34.24
N ASN A 114 -3.08 3.75 33.57
CA ASN A 114 -2.69 5.08 34.04
C ASN A 114 -2.71 6.10 33.02
#